data_57674478a600ba620cfb4668af3564b4
#
_entry.id   57674478a600ba620cfb4668af3564b4
#
_cell.length_a   1.000
_cell.length_b   1.000
_cell.length_c   1.000
_cell.angle_alpha   90.00
_cell.angle_beta   90.00
_cell.angle_gamma   90.00
#
_symmetry.space_group_name_H-M   'P 1'
#
loop_
_entity.id
_entity.type
_entity.pdbx_description
1 polymer ?
#
loop_
_entity_poly.entity_id
_entity_poly.type
_entity_poly.pdbx_seq_one_letter_code
_entity_poly.pdbx_strand_id
1 'polypeptide(L)'
;MRLEVYFTPNERKATDTVGRLVVIVDVLRASTTVATALGNGAKTVIPLAGADEVITRSKEFSRSGVKLAGEQNMHPIAGFDLGNSPQDFTTEAVEGKTILITTTNGTRALLGVQGARDIVIASYVNFTAVLALMKVAAGSNTDIAIICAGEEGSFTLEDAACAGRYVRAIPKRAGSVVLNDAASASVLIEKKYGDNIAKVFKESSHGQALESAGFGDDLAAAAEVDAYSVVPIYQDRQITKLGPERAR
;
A
#
# COMPACT_ATOMS: atom_id res chain seq x y z
N MET A 1 -1.60 22.05 -8.84
CA MET A 1 -1.01 20.68 -8.80
C MET A 1 -1.92 19.68 -9.47
N ARG A 2 -1.38 18.60 -10.00
CA ARG A 2 -2.15 17.45 -10.50
C ARG A 2 -2.28 16.42 -9.38
N LEU A 3 -3.46 15.84 -9.24
CA LEU A 3 -3.74 14.70 -8.36
C LEU A 3 -4.41 13.63 -9.23
N GLU A 4 -3.63 12.66 -9.60
CA GLU A 4 -4.01 11.63 -10.56
C GLU A 4 -4.09 10.27 -9.88
N VAL A 5 -5.05 9.45 -10.31
CA VAL A 5 -5.20 8.05 -9.92
C VAL A 5 -4.97 7.16 -11.13
N TYR A 6 -4.31 6.05 -10.92
CA TYR A 6 -4.15 4.96 -11.87
C TYR A 6 -4.72 3.71 -11.20
N PHE A 7 -5.73 3.11 -11.79
CA PHE A 7 -6.41 1.95 -11.20
C PHE A 7 -5.58 0.67 -11.30
N THR A 8 -4.58 0.68 -12.20
CA THR A 8 -3.57 -0.37 -12.28
C THR A 8 -2.20 0.23 -12.64
N PRO A 9 -1.09 -0.44 -12.30
CA PRO A 9 0.23 0.04 -12.69
C PRO A 9 0.42 0.15 -14.22
N ASN A 10 -0.36 -0.60 -15.00
CA ASN A 10 -0.24 -0.66 -16.46
C ASN A 10 -0.82 0.57 -17.17
N GLU A 11 -1.68 1.34 -16.51
CA GLU A 11 -2.31 2.54 -17.11
C GLU A 11 -1.35 3.72 -17.21
N ARG A 12 -0.26 3.73 -16.45
CA ARG A 12 0.69 4.84 -16.38
C ARG A 12 1.88 4.65 -17.33
N LYS A 13 2.44 5.76 -17.78
CA LYS A 13 3.77 5.83 -18.40
C LYS A 13 4.85 5.99 -17.31
N ALA A 14 6.08 5.61 -17.61
CA ALA A 14 7.20 5.79 -16.68
C ALA A 14 7.40 7.26 -16.26
N THR A 15 7.08 8.20 -17.15
CA THR A 15 7.17 9.65 -16.90
C THR A 15 6.12 10.19 -15.92
N ASP A 16 5.03 9.46 -15.69
CA ASP A 16 3.91 9.94 -14.88
C ASP A 16 4.21 9.97 -13.37
N THR A 17 5.34 9.40 -12.96
CA THR A 17 5.79 9.39 -11.56
C THR A 17 6.94 10.35 -11.27
N VAL A 18 7.61 10.87 -12.31
CA VAL A 18 8.83 11.68 -12.17
C VAL A 18 8.56 12.96 -11.38
N GLY A 19 9.31 13.17 -10.29
CA GLY A 19 9.25 14.35 -9.43
C GLY A 19 8.01 14.45 -8.55
N ARG A 20 7.13 13.45 -8.55
CA ARG A 20 5.86 13.46 -7.81
C ARG A 20 5.98 12.74 -6.46
N LEU A 21 5.05 13.04 -5.55
CA LEU A 21 4.71 12.13 -4.47
C LEU A 21 3.89 10.98 -5.07
N VAL A 22 4.42 9.77 -4.98
CA VAL A 22 3.71 8.56 -5.40
C VAL A 22 3.14 7.84 -4.18
N VAL A 23 1.87 7.48 -4.24
CA VAL A 23 1.14 6.76 -3.19
C VAL A 23 0.71 5.42 -3.76
N ILE A 24 1.27 4.33 -3.24
CA ILE A 24 0.90 2.97 -3.66
C ILE A 24 -0.23 2.47 -2.77
N VAL A 25 -1.30 1.98 -3.38
CA VAL A 25 -2.48 1.43 -2.71
C VAL A 25 -2.66 -0.02 -3.14
N ASP A 26 -2.58 -0.92 -2.17
CA ASP A 26 -2.87 -2.36 -2.27
C ASP A 26 -3.55 -2.76 -0.96
N VAL A 27 -4.85 -2.50 -0.88
CA VAL A 27 -5.60 -2.66 0.38
C VAL A 27 -5.65 -4.11 0.81
N LEU A 28 -5.91 -4.99 -0.13
CA LEU A 28 -5.99 -6.43 0.08
C LEU A 28 -4.88 -7.13 -0.73
N ARG A 29 -3.64 -7.33 -0.16
CA ARG A 29 -3.34 -7.14 1.26
C ARG A 29 -2.07 -6.33 1.50
N ALA A 30 -1.17 -6.21 0.50
CA ALA A 30 0.22 -5.83 0.70
C ALA A 30 0.42 -4.48 1.42
N SER A 31 -0.33 -3.43 1.08
CA SER A 31 -0.19 -2.13 1.77
C SER A 31 -0.64 -2.20 3.22
N THR A 32 -1.72 -2.92 3.51
CA THR A 32 -2.19 -3.17 4.88
C THR A 32 -1.15 -3.94 5.67
N THR A 33 -0.60 -5.01 5.10
CA THR A 33 0.44 -5.86 5.72
C THR A 33 1.71 -5.07 6.03
N VAL A 34 2.19 -4.24 5.10
CA VAL A 34 3.37 -3.37 5.31
C VAL A 34 3.12 -2.35 6.43
N ALA A 35 1.95 -1.71 6.45
CA ALA A 35 1.60 -0.77 7.50
C ALA A 35 1.52 -1.45 8.87
N THR A 36 0.93 -2.65 8.94
CA THR A 36 0.86 -3.48 10.15
C THR A 36 2.26 -3.87 10.64
N ALA A 37 3.11 -4.40 9.75
CA ALA A 37 4.47 -4.80 10.09
C ALA A 37 5.27 -3.64 10.73
N LEU A 38 5.27 -2.47 10.10
CA LEU A 38 5.99 -1.29 10.60
C LEU A 38 5.30 -0.69 11.84
N GLY A 39 3.98 -0.77 11.93
CA GLY A 39 3.21 -0.37 13.11
C GLY A 39 3.54 -1.20 14.33
N ASN A 40 3.75 -2.49 14.15
CA ASN A 40 4.11 -3.48 15.17
C ASN A 40 5.62 -3.60 15.39
N GLY A 41 6.42 -2.64 14.90
CA GLY A 41 7.83 -2.51 15.27
C GLY A 41 8.81 -3.22 14.34
N ALA A 42 8.41 -3.68 13.15
CA ALA A 42 9.38 -4.14 12.16
C ALA A 42 10.39 -3.02 11.87
N LYS A 43 11.67 -3.38 11.78
CA LYS A 43 12.76 -2.44 11.51
C LYS A 43 12.67 -1.89 10.09
N THR A 44 12.42 -2.79 9.12
CA THR A 44 12.29 -2.46 7.70
C THR A 44 11.58 -3.59 6.98
N VAL A 45 10.93 -3.26 5.87
CA VAL A 45 10.34 -4.22 4.92
C VAL A 45 11.06 -4.07 3.59
N ILE A 46 11.60 -5.15 3.04
CA ILE A 46 12.33 -5.17 1.76
C ILE A 46 11.49 -5.93 0.75
N PRO A 47 10.85 -5.23 -0.20
CA PRO A 47 10.08 -5.86 -1.27
C PRO A 47 11.03 -6.46 -2.32
N LEU A 48 10.80 -7.71 -2.70
CA LEU A 48 11.61 -8.48 -3.63
C LEU A 48 10.72 -9.09 -4.73
N ALA A 49 11.28 -9.29 -5.92
CA ALA A 49 10.49 -9.66 -7.09
C ALA A 49 9.95 -11.09 -7.07
N GLY A 50 10.53 -11.99 -6.27
CA GLY A 50 10.08 -13.38 -6.19
C GLY A 50 10.72 -14.15 -5.04
N ALA A 51 10.23 -15.39 -4.83
CA ALA A 51 10.67 -16.25 -3.73
C ALA A 51 12.17 -16.55 -3.75
N ASP A 52 12.75 -16.78 -4.92
CA ASP A 52 14.18 -17.07 -5.07
C ASP A 52 15.05 -15.89 -4.63
N GLU A 53 14.60 -14.66 -4.93
CA GLU A 53 15.29 -13.44 -4.49
C GLU A 53 15.20 -13.29 -2.99
N VAL A 54 14.03 -13.56 -2.37
CA VAL A 54 13.84 -13.58 -0.91
C VAL A 54 14.81 -14.56 -0.25
N ILE A 55 14.89 -15.80 -0.74
CA ILE A 55 15.77 -16.84 -0.21
C ILE A 55 17.24 -16.43 -0.37
N THR A 56 17.62 -15.88 -1.51
CA THR A 56 19.00 -15.44 -1.77
C THR A 56 19.38 -14.29 -0.85
N ARG A 57 18.51 -13.27 -0.74
CA ARG A 57 18.73 -12.10 0.09
C ARG A 57 18.77 -12.43 1.59
N SER A 58 18.02 -13.43 2.03
CA SER A 58 17.98 -13.84 3.44
C SER A 58 19.34 -14.29 3.99
N LYS A 59 20.23 -14.79 3.13
CA LYS A 59 21.59 -15.26 3.52
C LYS A 59 22.49 -14.12 4.01
N GLU A 60 22.13 -12.87 3.75
CA GLU A 60 22.87 -11.68 4.18
C GLU A 60 22.52 -11.26 5.63
N PHE A 61 21.52 -11.89 6.24
CA PHE A 61 21.00 -11.56 7.56
C PHE A 61 21.20 -12.71 8.54
N SER A 62 21.30 -12.38 9.82
CA SER A 62 21.18 -13.40 10.87
C SER A 62 19.77 -13.99 10.88
N ARG A 63 19.64 -15.30 11.07
CA ARG A 63 18.31 -15.97 11.09
C ARG A 63 17.37 -15.39 12.16
N SER A 64 17.90 -14.91 13.27
CA SER A 64 17.10 -14.28 14.32
C SER A 64 16.66 -12.84 13.98
N GLY A 65 17.34 -12.16 13.05
CA GLY A 65 17.08 -10.77 12.68
C GLY A 65 16.18 -10.60 11.45
N VAL A 66 15.81 -11.68 10.76
CA VAL A 66 15.06 -11.64 9.51
C VAL A 66 13.83 -12.54 9.55
N LYS A 67 12.78 -12.13 8.84
CA LYS A 67 11.60 -12.94 8.53
C LYS A 67 11.38 -12.95 7.02
N LEU A 68 11.11 -14.13 6.48
CA LEU A 68 10.72 -14.33 5.10
C LEU A 68 9.20 -14.32 5.04
N ALA A 69 8.65 -13.45 4.22
CA ALA A 69 7.22 -13.27 4.09
C ALA A 69 6.80 -13.27 2.61
N GLY A 70 5.58 -13.66 2.34
CA GLY A 70 5.04 -13.58 0.99
C GLY A 70 3.94 -14.59 0.71
N GLU A 71 3.28 -14.36 -0.42
CA GLU A 71 2.20 -15.20 -0.90
C GLU A 71 2.36 -15.54 -2.39
N GLN A 72 1.75 -16.64 -2.72
CA GLN A 72 1.48 -17.05 -4.09
C GLN A 72 0.05 -17.58 -4.15
N ASN A 73 -0.78 -17.04 -5.07
CA ASN A 73 -2.20 -17.39 -5.14
C ASN A 73 -2.92 -17.23 -3.78
N MET A 74 -2.70 -16.10 -3.08
CA MET A 74 -3.23 -15.75 -1.75
C MET A 74 -2.63 -16.55 -0.57
N HIS A 75 -2.02 -17.71 -0.79
CA HIS A 75 -1.49 -18.58 0.25
C HIS A 75 -0.02 -18.32 0.56
N PRO A 76 0.41 -18.54 1.82
CA PRO A 76 1.80 -18.44 2.21
C PRO A 76 2.73 -19.29 1.35
N ILE A 77 3.90 -18.76 1.00
CA ILE A 77 4.92 -19.51 0.25
C ILE A 77 5.53 -20.58 1.17
N ALA A 78 5.58 -21.81 0.68
CA ALA A 78 6.15 -22.93 1.44
C ALA A 78 7.58 -22.65 1.90
N GLY A 79 7.85 -22.83 3.19
CA GLY A 79 9.16 -22.59 3.81
C GLY A 79 9.42 -21.14 4.23
N PHE A 80 8.50 -20.20 3.99
CA PHE A 80 8.57 -18.87 4.54
C PHE A 80 8.03 -18.83 5.98
N ASP A 81 8.42 -17.78 6.73
CA ASP A 81 8.00 -17.62 8.12
C ASP A 81 6.57 -17.07 8.24
N LEU A 82 6.17 -16.20 7.30
CA LEU A 82 4.90 -15.47 7.29
C LEU A 82 4.29 -15.48 5.88
N GLY A 83 2.97 -15.37 5.81
CA GLY A 83 2.26 -15.13 4.57
C GLY A 83 2.21 -13.65 4.18
N ASN A 84 1.05 -13.24 3.65
CA ASN A 84 0.70 -11.83 3.40
C ASN A 84 -0.56 -11.42 4.19
N SER A 85 -0.98 -12.26 5.17
CA SER A 85 -2.04 -11.90 6.11
C SER A 85 -1.52 -10.86 7.10
N PRO A 86 -2.15 -9.69 7.26
CA PRO A 86 -1.73 -8.73 8.29
C PRO A 86 -1.77 -9.33 9.70
N GLN A 87 -2.59 -10.35 9.95
CA GLN A 87 -2.70 -11.05 11.21
C GLN A 87 -1.40 -11.80 11.62
N ASP A 88 -0.58 -12.19 10.63
CA ASP A 88 0.69 -12.87 10.88
C ASP A 88 1.77 -11.92 11.44
N PHE A 89 1.61 -10.59 11.24
CA PHE A 89 2.62 -9.58 11.57
C PHE A 89 2.41 -8.98 12.96
N THR A 90 2.27 -9.85 13.97
CA THR A 90 2.16 -9.43 15.37
C THR A 90 3.46 -8.80 15.88
N THR A 91 3.41 -8.02 16.97
CA THR A 91 4.60 -7.44 17.58
C THR A 91 5.64 -8.51 17.90
N GLU A 92 5.22 -9.66 18.46
CA GLU A 92 6.11 -10.79 18.80
C GLU A 92 6.81 -11.35 17.55
N ALA A 93 6.12 -11.38 16.42
CA ALA A 93 6.67 -11.92 15.19
C ALA A 93 7.68 -10.97 14.52
N VAL A 94 7.43 -9.65 14.57
CA VAL A 94 8.14 -8.69 13.67
C VAL A 94 8.97 -7.63 14.38
N GLU A 95 8.83 -7.40 15.68
CA GLU A 95 9.55 -6.33 16.37
C GLU A 95 11.07 -6.45 16.19
N GLY A 96 11.69 -5.37 15.73
CA GLY A 96 13.13 -5.29 15.47
C GLY A 96 13.64 -6.11 14.29
N LYS A 97 12.75 -6.83 13.55
CA LYS A 97 13.12 -7.69 12.43
C LYS A 97 13.15 -6.93 11.10
N THR A 98 13.99 -7.42 10.20
CA THR A 98 13.90 -7.11 8.76
C THR A 98 12.95 -8.11 8.12
N ILE A 99 11.95 -7.61 7.39
CA ILE A 99 10.98 -8.46 6.67
C ILE A 99 11.37 -8.46 5.20
N LEU A 100 11.72 -9.62 4.66
CA LEU A 100 11.90 -9.82 3.22
C LEU A 100 10.57 -10.31 2.66
N ILE A 101 9.94 -9.53 1.78
CA ILE A 101 8.58 -9.85 1.32
C ILE A 101 8.47 -9.90 -0.20
N THR A 102 7.70 -10.85 -0.71
CA THR A 102 7.26 -10.87 -2.10
C THR A 102 5.76 -11.10 -2.18
N THR A 103 5.10 -10.31 -3.03
CA THR A 103 3.65 -10.41 -3.28
C THR A 103 3.36 -10.30 -4.76
N THR A 104 2.24 -10.85 -5.19
CA THR A 104 1.87 -10.92 -6.61
C THR A 104 1.68 -9.53 -7.24
N ASN A 105 1.01 -8.61 -6.55
CA ASN A 105 0.57 -7.32 -7.09
C ASN A 105 1.33 -6.12 -6.50
N GLY A 106 1.34 -5.96 -5.19
CA GLY A 106 1.91 -4.78 -4.51
C GLY A 106 3.40 -4.58 -4.78
N THR A 107 4.18 -5.67 -4.77
CA THR A 107 5.61 -5.61 -5.11
C THR A 107 5.82 -5.12 -6.54
N ARG A 108 5.03 -5.59 -7.50
CA ARG A 108 5.12 -5.14 -8.90
C ARG A 108 4.77 -3.66 -9.06
N ALA A 109 3.70 -3.20 -8.39
CA ALA A 109 3.28 -1.80 -8.42
C ALA A 109 4.39 -0.88 -7.89
N LEU A 110 5.05 -1.27 -6.80
CA LEU A 110 6.11 -0.51 -6.16
C LEU A 110 7.41 -0.49 -6.98
N LEU A 111 7.91 -1.66 -7.39
CA LEU A 111 9.18 -1.78 -8.12
C LEU A 111 9.14 -1.14 -9.52
N GLY A 112 7.93 -0.98 -10.08
CA GLY A 112 7.74 -0.31 -11.37
C GLY A 112 7.84 1.22 -11.32
N VAL A 113 7.91 1.85 -10.13
CA VAL A 113 8.00 3.32 -10.00
C VAL A 113 9.43 3.79 -10.20
N GLN A 114 9.61 4.79 -11.05
CA GLN A 114 10.91 5.40 -11.35
C GLN A 114 10.84 6.93 -11.25
N GLY A 115 11.91 7.54 -10.74
CA GLY A 115 12.08 9.00 -10.73
C GLY A 115 11.09 9.76 -9.83
N ALA A 116 10.33 9.08 -8.98
CA ALA A 116 9.46 9.73 -8.01
C ALA A 116 10.31 10.54 -7.01
N ARG A 117 9.73 11.64 -6.50
CA ARG A 117 10.31 12.41 -5.40
C ARG A 117 10.29 11.61 -4.11
N ASP A 118 9.12 11.07 -3.78
CA ASP A 118 8.88 10.20 -2.63
C ASP A 118 7.88 9.11 -3.03
N ILE A 119 8.01 7.92 -2.46
CA ILE A 119 7.08 6.81 -2.64
C ILE A 119 6.61 6.36 -1.26
N VAL A 120 5.30 6.37 -1.04
CA VAL A 120 4.69 5.93 0.23
C VAL A 120 3.66 4.84 -0.01
N ILE A 121 3.46 4.01 1.02
CA ILE A 121 2.49 2.91 0.99
C ILE A 121 1.27 3.30 1.81
N ALA A 122 0.10 3.13 1.23
CA ALA A 122 -1.16 3.60 1.78
C ALA A 122 -2.26 2.53 1.77
N SER A 123 -3.04 2.53 2.82
CA SER A 123 -4.26 1.73 2.99
C SER A 123 -5.23 2.48 3.88
N TYR A 124 -6.36 1.89 4.21
CA TYR A 124 -7.26 2.44 5.23
C TYR A 124 -6.61 2.46 6.63
N VAL A 125 -5.83 1.43 6.97
CA VAL A 125 -5.25 1.26 8.31
C VAL A 125 -4.23 2.34 8.71
N ASN A 126 -3.73 3.14 7.76
CA ASN A 126 -2.82 4.26 8.02
C ASN A 126 -3.26 5.57 7.33
N PHE A 127 -4.57 5.70 7.10
CA PHE A 127 -5.16 6.75 6.27
C PHE A 127 -4.76 8.16 6.70
N THR A 128 -5.00 8.53 7.96
CA THR A 128 -4.75 9.90 8.45
C THR A 128 -3.26 10.26 8.40
N ALA A 129 -2.38 9.31 8.72
CA ALA A 129 -0.94 9.55 8.69
C ALA A 129 -0.43 9.85 7.27
N VAL A 130 -0.83 9.04 6.28
CA VAL A 130 -0.46 9.26 4.87
C VAL A 130 -1.14 10.51 4.31
N LEU A 131 -2.41 10.75 4.65
CA LEU A 131 -3.13 11.96 4.24
C LEU A 131 -2.45 13.25 4.72
N ALA A 132 -1.88 13.25 5.94
CA ALA A 132 -1.13 14.40 6.44
C ALA A 132 0.06 14.75 5.52
N LEU A 133 0.84 13.75 5.09
CA LEU A 133 1.93 13.94 4.13
C LEU A 133 1.41 14.42 2.77
N MET A 134 0.32 13.83 2.27
CA MET A 134 -0.28 14.28 1.00
C MET A 134 -0.75 15.74 1.07
N LYS A 135 -1.28 16.19 2.22
CA LYS A 135 -1.66 17.60 2.42
C LYS A 135 -0.46 18.54 2.40
N VAL A 136 0.68 18.13 2.98
CA VAL A 136 1.94 18.88 2.91
C VAL A 136 2.41 19.01 1.45
N ALA A 137 2.43 17.91 0.71
CA ALA A 137 2.77 17.90 -0.71
C ALA A 137 1.84 18.81 -1.53
N ALA A 138 0.53 18.74 -1.28
CA ALA A 138 -0.46 19.61 -1.93
C ALA A 138 -0.24 21.08 -1.58
N GLY A 139 0.08 21.40 -0.33
CA GLY A 139 0.42 22.76 0.12
C GLY A 139 1.66 23.33 -0.56
N SER A 140 2.62 22.49 -0.89
CA SER A 140 3.85 22.82 -1.64
C SER A 140 3.67 22.75 -3.16
N ASN A 141 2.45 22.59 -3.66
CA ASN A 141 2.12 22.44 -5.09
C ASN A 141 2.84 21.26 -5.77
N THR A 142 3.21 20.22 -5.00
CA THR A 142 3.79 18.99 -5.53
C THR A 142 2.69 18.13 -6.14
N ASP A 143 2.89 17.67 -7.38
CA ASP A 143 1.98 16.75 -8.04
C ASP A 143 1.95 15.39 -7.31
N ILE A 144 0.77 14.77 -7.23
CA ILE A 144 0.56 13.49 -6.55
C ILE A 144 0.02 12.48 -7.55
N ALA A 145 0.59 11.27 -7.53
CA ALA A 145 0.08 10.11 -8.27
C ALA A 145 -0.28 9.00 -7.28
N ILE A 146 -1.55 8.59 -7.26
CA ILE A 146 -2.01 7.42 -6.51
C ILE A 146 -2.05 6.25 -7.50
N ILE A 147 -1.34 5.17 -7.19
CA ILE A 147 -1.27 3.98 -8.03
C ILE A 147 -1.87 2.82 -7.24
N CYS A 148 -3.00 2.33 -7.71
CA CYS A 148 -3.60 1.10 -7.22
C CYS A 148 -2.83 -0.10 -7.77
N ALA A 149 -2.60 -1.13 -6.95
CA ALA A 149 -1.92 -2.34 -7.40
C ALA A 149 -2.82 -3.18 -8.32
N GLY A 150 -4.12 -3.17 -8.04
CA GLY A 150 -5.08 -4.04 -8.72
C GLY A 150 -4.78 -5.52 -8.44
N GLU A 151 -5.47 -6.40 -9.15
CA GLU A 151 -5.27 -7.84 -9.10
C GLU A 151 -4.95 -8.37 -10.50
N GLU A 152 -3.80 -9.02 -10.66
CA GLU A 152 -3.32 -9.56 -11.95
C GLU A 152 -3.37 -8.57 -13.12
N GLY A 153 -3.14 -7.28 -12.82
CA GLY A 153 -3.20 -6.20 -13.80
C GLY A 153 -4.58 -5.66 -14.10
N SER A 154 -5.59 -6.16 -13.42
CA SER A 154 -6.98 -5.70 -13.49
C SER A 154 -7.31 -4.73 -12.35
N PHE A 155 -8.31 -3.90 -12.56
CA PHE A 155 -8.87 -2.99 -11.58
C PHE A 155 -9.47 -3.74 -10.39
N THR A 156 -9.25 -3.22 -9.16
CA THR A 156 -9.93 -3.69 -7.96
C THR A 156 -10.75 -2.59 -7.31
N LEU A 157 -11.92 -2.97 -6.79
CA LEU A 157 -12.88 -2.01 -6.25
C LEU A 157 -12.40 -1.39 -4.95
N GLU A 158 -11.75 -2.17 -4.10
CA GLU A 158 -11.24 -1.74 -2.80
C GLU A 158 -10.10 -0.73 -2.92
N ASP A 159 -9.17 -0.94 -3.86
CA ASP A 159 -8.09 0.01 -4.08
C ASP A 159 -8.63 1.33 -4.64
N ALA A 160 -9.55 1.25 -5.58
CA ALA A 160 -10.18 2.44 -6.16
C ALA A 160 -11.00 3.23 -5.13
N ALA A 161 -11.72 2.55 -4.24
CA ALA A 161 -12.47 3.20 -3.15
C ALA A 161 -11.52 3.88 -2.15
N CYS A 162 -10.42 3.20 -1.78
CA CYS A 162 -9.39 3.76 -0.91
C CYS A 162 -8.71 4.98 -1.54
N ALA A 163 -8.31 4.89 -2.80
CA ALA A 163 -7.77 6.02 -3.57
C ALA A 163 -8.75 7.21 -3.59
N GLY A 164 -10.04 6.94 -3.81
CA GLY A 164 -11.11 7.93 -3.80
C GLY A 164 -11.24 8.66 -2.46
N ARG A 165 -11.06 7.95 -1.34
CA ARG A 165 -11.06 8.52 0.00
C ARG A 165 -9.91 9.52 0.19
N TYR A 166 -8.71 9.20 -0.27
CA TYR A 166 -7.56 10.11 -0.29
C TYR A 166 -7.82 11.33 -1.18
N VAL A 167 -8.28 11.13 -2.42
CA VAL A 167 -8.58 12.22 -3.37
C VAL A 167 -9.62 13.18 -2.80
N ARG A 168 -10.68 12.67 -2.17
CA ARG A 168 -11.75 13.45 -1.55
C ARG A 168 -11.25 14.29 -0.38
N ALA A 169 -10.30 13.75 0.39
CA ALA A 169 -9.79 14.37 1.62
C ALA A 169 -8.73 15.47 1.37
N ILE A 170 -8.18 15.58 0.14
CA ILE A 170 -7.29 16.68 -0.22
C ILE A 170 -8.10 17.96 -0.44
N PRO A 171 -7.78 19.07 0.26
CA PRO A 171 -8.48 20.33 0.11
C PRO A 171 -8.35 20.89 -1.33
N LYS A 172 -9.49 21.09 -1.98
CA LYS A 172 -9.56 21.66 -3.32
C LYS A 172 -9.82 23.16 -3.18
N ARG A 173 -8.77 23.97 -3.17
CA ARG A 173 -8.94 25.41 -3.40
C ARG A 173 -9.35 25.60 -4.86
N ALA A 174 -10.33 26.48 -5.12
CA ALA A 174 -10.85 26.71 -6.48
C ALA A 174 -9.71 26.89 -7.50
N GLY A 175 -9.67 26.04 -8.53
CA GLY A 175 -8.68 26.09 -9.62
C GLY A 175 -7.29 25.55 -9.30
N SER A 176 -7.01 25.07 -8.07
CA SER A 176 -5.64 24.69 -7.67
C SER A 176 -5.30 23.19 -7.85
N VAL A 177 -6.30 22.33 -8.01
CA VAL A 177 -6.11 20.86 -8.15
C VAL A 177 -6.78 20.37 -9.42
N VAL A 178 -5.98 19.79 -10.30
CA VAL A 178 -6.46 19.14 -11.54
C VAL A 178 -6.50 17.64 -11.31
N LEU A 179 -7.66 17.04 -11.53
CA LEU A 179 -7.89 15.60 -11.43
C LEU A 179 -7.91 14.97 -12.83
N ASN A 180 -7.41 13.73 -12.95
CA ASN A 180 -7.73 12.92 -14.12
C ASN A 180 -9.10 12.21 -13.94
N ASP A 181 -9.57 11.52 -14.98
CA ASP A 181 -10.87 10.85 -14.97
C ASP A 181 -10.92 9.74 -13.91
N ALA A 182 -9.84 8.98 -13.75
CA ALA A 182 -9.76 7.92 -12.74
C ALA A 182 -9.83 8.49 -11.30
N ALA A 183 -9.21 9.65 -11.02
CA ALA A 183 -9.36 10.32 -9.72
C ALA A 183 -10.80 10.79 -9.49
N SER A 184 -11.47 11.27 -10.52
CA SER A 184 -12.89 11.66 -10.42
C SER A 184 -13.80 10.46 -10.22
N ALA A 185 -13.55 9.37 -10.94
CA ALA A 185 -14.28 8.11 -10.81
C ALA A 185 -14.08 7.46 -9.43
N SER A 186 -12.84 7.46 -8.90
CA SER A 186 -12.53 6.91 -7.58
C SER A 186 -13.33 7.61 -6.46
N VAL A 187 -13.52 8.94 -6.57
CA VAL A 187 -14.37 9.69 -5.62
C VAL A 187 -15.84 9.28 -5.71
N LEU A 188 -16.35 8.97 -6.90
CA LEU A 188 -17.72 8.49 -7.06
C LEU A 188 -17.88 7.09 -6.45
N ILE A 189 -16.90 6.22 -6.64
CA ILE A 189 -16.86 4.88 -6.04
C ILE A 189 -16.86 5.04 -4.51
N GLU A 190 -15.95 5.84 -3.96
CA GLU A 190 -15.86 6.05 -2.51
C GLU A 190 -17.16 6.60 -1.92
N LYS A 191 -17.79 7.56 -2.58
CA LYS A 191 -19.07 8.13 -2.12
C LYS A 191 -20.22 7.11 -2.04
N LYS A 192 -20.20 6.08 -2.89
CA LYS A 192 -21.21 5.01 -2.86
C LYS A 192 -21.14 4.23 -1.53
N TYR A 193 -19.95 4.05 -1.00
CA TYR A 193 -19.72 3.21 0.17
C TYR A 193 -19.53 4.00 1.46
N GLY A 194 -18.96 5.21 1.39
CA GLY A 194 -18.67 6.05 2.54
C GLY A 194 -17.76 5.36 3.55
N ASP A 195 -18.21 5.29 4.81
CA ASP A 195 -17.45 4.63 5.86
C ASP A 195 -17.72 3.11 5.96
N ASN A 196 -18.57 2.56 5.09
CA ASN A 196 -18.84 1.12 5.08
C ASN A 196 -17.83 0.36 4.23
N ILE A 197 -16.57 0.34 4.69
CA ILE A 197 -15.45 -0.32 4.00
C ILE A 197 -15.67 -1.82 3.88
N ALA A 198 -16.23 -2.46 4.91
CA ALA A 198 -16.55 -3.89 4.87
C ALA A 198 -17.49 -4.24 3.70
N LYS A 199 -18.40 -3.32 3.32
CA LYS A 199 -19.26 -3.51 2.16
C LYS A 199 -18.48 -3.46 0.84
N VAL A 200 -17.47 -2.57 0.74
CA VAL A 200 -16.57 -2.55 -0.44
C VAL A 200 -15.94 -3.92 -0.65
N PHE A 201 -15.39 -4.51 0.40
CA PHE A 201 -14.70 -5.80 0.33
C PHE A 201 -15.66 -6.94 -0.03
N LYS A 202 -16.87 -6.93 0.52
CA LYS A 202 -17.91 -7.92 0.18
C LYS A 202 -18.38 -7.83 -1.27
N GLU A 203 -18.36 -6.64 -1.87
CA GLU A 203 -18.77 -6.42 -3.26
C GLU A 203 -17.59 -6.54 -4.24
N SER A 204 -16.33 -6.51 -3.77
CA SER A 204 -15.17 -6.69 -4.64
C SER A 204 -14.91 -8.17 -4.94
N SER A 205 -14.52 -8.47 -6.17
CA SER A 205 -14.16 -9.84 -6.57
C SER A 205 -12.98 -10.37 -5.75
N HIS A 206 -11.98 -9.53 -5.51
CA HIS A 206 -10.79 -9.89 -4.74
C HIS A 206 -11.12 -10.15 -3.25
N GLY A 207 -11.97 -9.30 -2.64
CA GLY A 207 -12.44 -9.54 -1.27
C GLY A 207 -13.21 -10.86 -1.14
N GLN A 208 -14.10 -11.18 -2.11
CA GLN A 208 -14.82 -12.45 -2.15
C GLN A 208 -13.87 -13.66 -2.32
N ALA A 209 -12.85 -13.51 -3.15
CA ALA A 209 -11.85 -14.55 -3.35
C ALA A 209 -11.06 -14.83 -2.06
N LEU A 210 -10.62 -13.77 -1.34
CA LEU A 210 -9.93 -13.90 -0.05
C LEU A 210 -10.82 -14.53 1.02
N GLU A 211 -12.09 -14.13 1.12
CA GLU A 211 -13.04 -14.73 2.05
C GLU A 211 -13.22 -16.22 1.76
N SER A 212 -13.36 -16.59 0.48
CA SER A 212 -13.49 -17.97 0.03
C SER A 212 -12.23 -18.82 0.28
N ALA A 213 -11.05 -18.18 0.25
CA ALA A 213 -9.77 -18.81 0.56
C ALA A 213 -9.48 -18.91 2.07
N GLY A 214 -10.40 -18.47 2.95
CA GLY A 214 -10.26 -18.55 4.39
C GLY A 214 -9.58 -17.34 5.06
N PHE A 215 -9.41 -16.22 4.33
CA PHE A 215 -8.80 -14.98 4.83
C PHE A 215 -9.83 -13.90 5.20
N GLY A 216 -11.02 -14.30 5.67
CA GLY A 216 -12.06 -13.34 6.07
C GLY A 216 -11.63 -12.38 7.17
N ASP A 217 -10.80 -12.81 8.11
CA ASP A 217 -10.26 -11.97 9.19
C ASP A 217 -9.33 -10.86 8.66
N ASP A 218 -8.65 -11.09 7.52
CA ASP A 218 -7.83 -10.09 6.87
C ASP A 218 -8.68 -8.92 6.36
N LEU A 219 -9.90 -9.20 5.90
CA LEU A 219 -10.84 -8.17 5.47
C LEU A 219 -11.26 -7.28 6.64
N ALA A 220 -11.51 -7.88 7.82
CA ALA A 220 -11.85 -7.13 9.02
C ALA A 220 -10.69 -6.21 9.43
N ALA A 221 -9.46 -6.75 9.49
CA ALA A 221 -8.26 -5.97 9.82
C ALA A 221 -8.01 -4.83 8.82
N ALA A 222 -8.16 -5.09 7.51
CA ALA A 222 -7.97 -4.07 6.47
C ALA A 222 -9.04 -2.96 6.50
N ALA A 223 -10.21 -3.22 7.10
CA ALA A 223 -11.28 -2.23 7.25
C ALA A 223 -11.08 -1.27 8.44
N GLU A 224 -10.15 -1.55 9.34
CA GLU A 224 -9.87 -0.73 10.51
C GLU A 224 -9.14 0.56 10.12
N VAL A 225 -9.88 1.67 10.04
CA VAL A 225 -9.30 2.97 9.67
C VAL A 225 -8.38 3.47 10.79
N ASP A 226 -7.14 3.87 10.39
CA ASP A 226 -6.15 4.46 11.31
C ASP A 226 -5.71 3.55 12.47
N ALA A 227 -5.73 2.23 12.27
CA ALA A 227 -5.16 1.27 13.22
C ALA A 227 -3.68 1.56 13.50
N TYR A 228 -2.97 2.16 12.55
CA TYR A 228 -1.54 2.45 12.65
C TYR A 228 -1.20 3.89 12.26
N SER A 229 -0.55 4.63 13.14
CA SER A 229 -0.03 5.98 12.87
C SER A 229 1.34 5.94 12.21
N VAL A 230 1.46 5.24 11.05
CA VAL A 230 2.72 5.08 10.33
C VAL A 230 2.59 5.57 8.89
N VAL A 231 3.67 6.17 8.38
CA VAL A 231 3.85 6.46 6.96
C VAL A 231 5.00 5.60 6.46
N PRO A 232 4.71 4.46 5.80
CA PRO A 232 5.74 3.64 5.18
C PRO A 232 6.29 4.37 3.97
N ILE A 233 7.60 4.65 3.96
CA ILE A 233 8.30 5.29 2.84
C ILE A 233 9.26 4.29 2.19
N TYR A 234 9.19 4.19 0.85
CA TYR A 234 10.09 3.37 0.06
C TYR A 234 11.26 4.20 -0.45
N GLN A 235 12.45 3.88 0.00
CA GLN A 235 13.70 4.51 -0.40
C GLN A 235 14.82 3.48 -0.35
N ASP A 236 15.79 3.57 -1.26
CA ASP A 236 16.96 2.68 -1.29
C ASP A 236 16.59 1.18 -1.28
N ARG A 237 15.54 0.84 -2.04
CA ARG A 237 14.99 -0.52 -2.17
C ARG A 237 14.45 -1.13 -0.87
N GLN A 238 14.09 -0.32 0.10
CA GLN A 238 13.50 -0.75 1.36
C GLN A 238 12.38 0.19 1.82
N ILE A 239 11.45 -0.34 2.57
CA ILE A 239 10.34 0.41 3.17
C ILE A 239 10.64 0.56 4.66
N THR A 240 10.66 1.81 5.12
CA THR A 240 10.85 2.14 6.53
C THR A 240 9.77 3.10 7.00
N LYS A 241 9.63 3.26 8.30
CA LYS A 241 8.75 4.28 8.87
C LYS A 241 9.37 5.67 8.64
N LEU A 242 8.58 6.59 8.09
CA LEU A 242 8.99 7.99 7.95
C LEU A 242 9.28 8.58 9.34
N GLY A 243 10.50 9.07 9.52
CA GLY A 243 10.91 9.69 10.79
C GLY A 243 10.30 11.09 10.97
N PRO A 244 10.24 11.60 12.22
CA PRO A 244 9.64 12.90 12.54
C PRO A 244 10.31 14.08 11.84
N GLU A 245 11.56 13.96 11.43
CA GLU A 245 12.31 15.02 10.74
C GLU A 245 11.87 15.28 9.30
N ARG A 246 11.22 14.31 8.64
CA ARG A 246 10.73 14.44 7.25
C ARG A 246 9.23 14.77 7.15
N ALA A 247 8.52 14.78 8.27
CA ALA A 247 7.10 15.11 8.32
C ALA A 247 6.82 16.63 8.46
N ARG A 248 7.87 17.46 8.40
CA ARG A 248 7.78 18.92 8.52
C ARG A 248 7.93 19.64 7.19
#